data_a64428cbb30b970995dbdb232059d48e
#
_entry.id   a64428cbb30b970995dbdb232059d48e
#
_cell.length_a   1.000
_cell.length_b   1.000
_cell.length_c   1.000
_cell.angle_alpha   90.00
_cell.angle_beta   90.00
_cell.angle_gamma   90.00
#
_symmetry.space_group_name_H-M   'P 1'
#
loop_
_entity.id
_entity.type
_entity.pdbx_description
1 polymer ?
#
loop_
_entity_poly.entity_id
_entity_poly.type
_entity_poly.pdbx_seq_one_letter_code
_entity_poly.pdbx_strand_id
1 'polypeptide(L)'
;MYCLLKAAGYSDDDIILIIEDDIAYNSVNPQPGVVRVSDGGPNLREGAVVDYRTSSLTTDDLCDIFLGRCSDRLPCVLDSSQGDNVLVFWSGHGSPGDDGGSGCLNWSSDEELSADAAGELLREASSEGRFRKMLWLIEACYSGGVGQVSEGVPGVLCITAADPYETSKADVWSTALQVWMSNRFTSTLHESIASNPEISLRDLYYRLFINTVGSHVMIYNTANYGSLYSETLGEYLALP
;
A
#
# COMPACT_ATOMS: atom_id res chain seq x y z
N MET A 1 0.80 -5.88 -6.07
CA MET A 1 -0.35 -6.26 -5.20
C MET A 1 -1.57 -6.69 -6.04
N TYR A 2 -2.12 -5.88 -6.95
CA TYR A 2 -3.31 -6.21 -7.75
C TYR A 2 -3.29 -7.65 -8.34
N CYS A 3 -2.23 -8.04 -9.06
CA CYS A 3 -2.13 -9.39 -9.64
C CYS A 3 -2.16 -10.52 -8.59
N LEU A 4 -1.66 -10.27 -7.37
CA LEU A 4 -1.72 -11.25 -6.28
C LEU A 4 -3.16 -11.41 -5.77
N LEU A 5 -3.90 -10.31 -5.62
CA LEU A 5 -5.31 -10.36 -5.23
C LEU A 5 -6.16 -11.06 -6.30
N LYS A 6 -5.94 -10.75 -7.59
CA LYS A 6 -6.61 -11.46 -8.69
C LYS A 6 -6.31 -12.97 -8.69
N ALA A 7 -5.06 -13.36 -8.43
CA ALA A 7 -4.66 -14.75 -8.31
C ALA A 7 -5.28 -15.45 -7.08
N ALA A 8 -5.56 -14.70 -6.02
CA ALA A 8 -6.28 -15.18 -4.84
C ALA A 8 -7.81 -15.27 -5.05
N GLY A 9 -8.33 -14.80 -6.20
CA GLY A 9 -9.73 -14.93 -6.57
C GLY A 9 -10.58 -13.67 -6.39
N TYR A 10 -9.99 -12.55 -5.97
CA TYR A 10 -10.71 -11.28 -5.87
C TYR A 10 -11.24 -10.82 -7.22
N SER A 11 -12.46 -10.32 -7.26
CA SER A 11 -13.03 -9.63 -8.43
C SER A 11 -12.45 -8.21 -8.55
N ASP A 12 -12.71 -7.53 -9.66
CA ASP A 12 -12.33 -6.11 -9.77
C ASP A 12 -13.19 -5.22 -8.86
N ASP A 13 -14.40 -5.66 -8.53
CA ASP A 13 -15.31 -4.96 -7.62
C ASP A 13 -14.79 -4.95 -6.16
N ASP A 14 -13.89 -5.88 -5.81
CA ASP A 14 -13.28 -5.98 -4.47
C ASP A 14 -11.94 -5.23 -4.38
N ILE A 15 -11.46 -4.65 -5.47
CA ILE A 15 -10.16 -3.99 -5.55
C ILE A 15 -10.32 -2.58 -6.10
N ILE A 16 -9.89 -1.58 -5.36
CA ILE A 16 -9.78 -0.21 -5.87
C ILE A 16 -8.32 0.03 -6.24
N LEU A 17 -8.04 0.16 -7.55
CA LEU A 17 -6.71 0.41 -8.08
C LEU A 17 -6.56 1.88 -8.47
N ILE A 18 -5.77 2.61 -7.70
CA ILE A 18 -5.45 4.02 -7.94
C ILE A 18 -3.99 4.11 -8.37
N ILE A 19 -3.72 4.39 -9.63
CA ILE A 19 -2.37 4.57 -10.17
C ILE A 19 -2.39 5.61 -11.30
N GLU A 20 -1.26 6.26 -11.54
CA GLU A 20 -1.18 7.20 -12.69
C GLU A 20 -1.23 6.48 -14.03
N ASP A 21 -0.77 5.23 -14.09
CA ASP A 21 -0.72 4.40 -15.30
C ASP A 21 0.12 5.03 -16.46
N ASP A 22 1.05 5.90 -16.09
CA ASP A 22 1.90 6.62 -17.04
C ASP A 22 3.08 5.76 -17.54
N ILE A 23 3.62 4.88 -16.66
CA ILE A 23 4.79 4.04 -16.95
C ILE A 23 4.50 3.10 -18.13
N ALA A 24 3.32 2.50 -18.17
CA ALA A 24 2.95 1.53 -19.20
C ALA A 24 3.01 2.13 -20.63
N TYR A 25 2.65 3.40 -20.75
CA TYR A 25 2.57 4.10 -22.03
C TYR A 25 3.56 5.26 -22.16
N ASN A 26 4.52 5.35 -21.25
CA ASN A 26 5.58 6.36 -21.31
C ASN A 26 6.39 6.21 -22.60
N SER A 27 6.76 7.34 -23.21
CA SER A 27 7.52 7.34 -24.47
C SER A 27 8.92 6.70 -24.37
N VAL A 28 9.48 6.60 -23.14
CA VAL A 28 10.75 5.92 -22.90
C VAL A 28 10.58 4.43 -22.58
N ASN A 29 9.34 3.94 -22.42
CA ASN A 29 9.08 2.51 -22.27
C ASN A 29 9.24 1.80 -23.61
N PRO A 30 10.24 0.92 -23.76
CA PRO A 30 10.49 0.24 -25.03
C PRO A 30 9.40 -0.77 -25.43
N GLN A 31 8.49 -1.10 -24.52
CA GLN A 31 7.39 -2.03 -24.72
C GLN A 31 6.07 -1.40 -24.24
N PRO A 32 5.40 -0.57 -25.04
CA PRO A 32 4.16 0.09 -24.65
C PRO A 32 3.11 -0.92 -24.14
N GLY A 33 2.46 -0.58 -23.02
CA GLY A 33 1.47 -1.46 -22.35
C GLY A 33 2.09 -2.54 -21.46
N VAL A 34 3.40 -2.57 -21.30
CA VAL A 34 4.10 -3.58 -20.48
C VAL A 34 4.73 -2.96 -19.25
N VAL A 35 4.40 -3.47 -18.08
CA VAL A 35 5.04 -3.14 -16.80
C VAL A 35 5.54 -4.42 -16.14
N ARG A 36 6.82 -4.44 -15.75
CA ARG A 36 7.47 -5.58 -15.11
C ARG A 36 8.27 -5.13 -13.88
N VAL A 37 8.45 -6.04 -12.93
CA VAL A 37 9.29 -5.84 -11.73
C VAL A 37 10.67 -6.50 -11.86
N SER A 38 10.95 -7.17 -12.98
CA SER A 38 12.25 -7.76 -13.31
C SER A 38 12.38 -7.99 -14.80
N ASP A 39 13.63 -8.05 -15.31
CA ASP A 39 13.90 -8.37 -16.71
C ASP A 39 13.31 -9.75 -17.06
N GLY A 40 12.48 -9.81 -18.12
CA GLY A 40 11.82 -11.05 -18.56
C GLY A 40 10.66 -11.53 -17.68
N GLY A 41 10.31 -10.79 -16.62
CA GLY A 41 9.14 -11.08 -15.78
C GLY A 41 7.80 -10.92 -16.51
N PRO A 42 6.69 -11.35 -15.88
CA PRO A 42 5.35 -11.21 -16.45
C PRO A 42 4.96 -9.74 -16.61
N ASN A 43 4.04 -9.48 -17.55
CA ASN A 43 3.43 -8.16 -17.67
C ASN A 43 2.37 -7.97 -16.58
N LEU A 44 2.66 -7.15 -15.59
CA LEU A 44 1.75 -6.87 -14.47
C LEU A 44 0.63 -5.87 -14.82
N ARG A 45 0.73 -5.18 -15.95
CA ARG A 45 -0.31 -4.26 -16.44
C ARG A 45 -1.42 -4.99 -17.19
N GLU A 46 -1.15 -6.17 -17.71
CA GLU A 46 -2.11 -6.93 -18.49
C GLU A 46 -3.33 -7.33 -17.66
N GLY A 47 -4.51 -6.94 -18.13
CA GLY A 47 -5.77 -7.22 -17.45
C GLY A 47 -6.03 -6.40 -16.19
N ALA A 48 -5.13 -5.47 -15.81
CA ALA A 48 -5.38 -4.62 -14.65
C ALA A 48 -6.43 -3.55 -14.98
N VAL A 49 -7.49 -3.48 -14.14
CA VAL A 49 -8.52 -2.45 -14.19
C VAL A 49 -8.06 -1.31 -13.29
N VAL A 50 -7.94 -0.11 -13.86
CA VAL A 50 -7.57 1.10 -13.13
C VAL A 50 -8.84 1.90 -12.88
N ASP A 51 -9.21 2.06 -11.61
CA ASP A 51 -10.42 2.79 -11.21
C ASP A 51 -10.20 4.30 -11.29
N TYR A 52 -9.05 4.75 -10.81
CA TYR A 52 -8.69 6.17 -10.83
C TYR A 52 -7.24 6.39 -11.21
N ARG A 53 -6.97 7.48 -11.94
CA ARG A 53 -5.63 8.02 -12.08
C ARG A 53 -5.32 8.97 -10.92
N THR A 54 -4.12 8.88 -10.37
CA THR A 54 -3.71 9.76 -9.27
C THR A 54 -3.87 11.24 -9.60
N SER A 55 -3.52 11.65 -10.83
CA SER A 55 -3.67 13.04 -11.31
C SER A 55 -5.12 13.53 -11.45
N SER A 56 -6.11 12.63 -11.36
CA SER A 56 -7.54 12.98 -11.45
C SER A 56 -8.21 13.21 -10.10
N LEU A 57 -7.51 12.92 -8.99
CA LEU A 57 -8.05 12.95 -7.64
C LEU A 57 -7.35 14.02 -6.81
N THR A 58 -8.10 14.62 -5.89
CA THR A 58 -7.57 15.41 -4.78
C THR A 58 -7.39 14.55 -3.53
N THR A 59 -6.71 15.06 -2.52
CA THR A 59 -6.59 14.38 -1.22
C THR A 59 -7.96 14.18 -0.56
N ASP A 60 -8.90 15.11 -0.72
CA ASP A 60 -10.29 14.95 -0.25
C ASP A 60 -10.99 13.80 -0.98
N ASP A 61 -10.80 13.66 -2.30
CA ASP A 61 -11.35 12.53 -3.05
C ASP A 61 -10.79 11.19 -2.58
N LEU A 62 -9.49 11.13 -2.28
CA LEU A 62 -8.87 9.94 -1.72
C LEU A 62 -9.49 9.56 -0.36
N CYS A 63 -9.73 10.55 0.50
CA CYS A 63 -10.41 10.35 1.78
C CYS A 63 -11.86 9.87 1.57
N ASP A 64 -12.60 10.46 0.64
CA ASP A 64 -13.97 10.05 0.32
C ASP A 64 -14.03 8.62 -0.22
N ILE A 65 -13.09 8.22 -1.10
CA ILE A 65 -12.96 6.84 -1.59
C ILE A 65 -12.75 5.89 -0.40
N PHE A 66 -11.83 6.22 0.49
CA PHE A 66 -11.49 5.41 1.66
C PHE A 66 -12.64 5.30 2.67
N LEU A 67 -13.42 6.37 2.83
CA LEU A 67 -14.58 6.43 3.71
C LEU A 67 -15.86 5.88 3.07
N GLY A 68 -15.81 5.41 1.81
CA GLY A 68 -16.96 4.87 1.10
C GLY A 68 -18.01 5.90 0.72
N ARG A 69 -17.61 7.14 0.50
CA ARG A 69 -18.47 8.27 0.12
C ARG A 69 -18.59 8.39 -1.39
N CYS A 70 -19.48 7.61 -1.97
CA CYS A 70 -19.67 7.59 -3.41
C CYS A 70 -20.34 8.89 -3.93
N SER A 71 -20.01 9.25 -5.16
CA SER A 71 -20.60 10.36 -5.90
C SER A 71 -20.54 10.06 -7.40
N ASP A 72 -21.15 10.91 -8.24
CA ASP A 72 -21.05 10.79 -9.71
C ASP A 72 -19.60 10.85 -10.18
N ARG A 73 -18.73 11.57 -9.46
CA ARG A 73 -17.30 11.68 -9.72
C ARG A 73 -16.50 10.51 -9.15
N LEU A 74 -16.95 9.93 -8.05
CA LEU A 74 -16.31 8.85 -7.32
C LEU A 74 -17.24 7.62 -7.25
N PRO A 75 -17.46 6.92 -8.38
CA PRO A 75 -18.40 5.78 -8.42
C PRO A 75 -17.84 4.52 -7.75
N CYS A 76 -16.51 4.40 -7.65
CA CYS A 76 -15.82 3.26 -7.03
C CYS A 76 -15.20 3.71 -5.69
N VAL A 77 -15.78 3.26 -4.58
CA VAL A 77 -15.33 3.59 -3.23
C VAL A 77 -15.28 2.33 -2.38
N LEU A 78 -14.58 2.41 -1.23
CA LEU A 78 -14.48 1.29 -0.30
C LEU A 78 -15.88 0.92 0.24
N ASP A 79 -16.41 -0.21 -0.21
CA ASP A 79 -17.70 -0.78 0.26
C ASP A 79 -17.40 -1.87 1.30
N SER A 80 -17.06 -1.44 2.50
CA SER A 80 -16.72 -2.31 3.62
C SER A 80 -17.40 -1.87 4.91
N SER A 81 -17.49 -2.79 5.88
CA SER A 81 -18.18 -2.62 7.14
C SER A 81 -17.38 -3.20 8.31
N GLN A 82 -17.94 -3.15 9.52
CA GLN A 82 -17.35 -3.75 10.73
C GLN A 82 -17.15 -5.28 10.67
N GLY A 83 -17.68 -5.94 9.65
CA GLY A 83 -17.47 -7.38 9.40
C GLY A 83 -16.22 -7.68 8.58
N ASP A 84 -15.68 -6.70 7.89
CA ASP A 84 -14.71 -6.89 6.82
C ASP A 84 -13.28 -6.56 7.25
N ASN A 85 -12.33 -7.29 6.67
CA ASN A 85 -10.92 -6.94 6.75
C ASN A 85 -10.53 -6.11 5.52
N VAL A 86 -9.81 -5.02 5.72
CA VAL A 86 -9.35 -4.12 4.67
C VAL A 86 -7.83 -4.18 4.56
N LEU A 87 -7.32 -4.46 3.35
CA LEU A 87 -5.92 -4.36 3.01
C LEU A 87 -5.68 -3.06 2.25
N VAL A 88 -4.82 -2.21 2.76
CA VAL A 88 -4.33 -1.02 2.06
C VAL A 88 -2.87 -1.22 1.72
N PHE A 89 -2.54 -1.15 0.44
CA PHE A 89 -1.15 -1.19 -0.03
C PHE A 89 -0.81 0.12 -0.71
N TRP A 90 0.06 0.89 -0.10
CA TRP A 90 0.60 2.12 -0.65
C TRP A 90 2.01 1.88 -1.20
N SER A 91 2.27 2.30 -2.41
CA SER A 91 3.62 2.28 -2.99
C SER A 91 3.84 3.54 -3.81
N GLY A 92 4.77 4.38 -3.38
CA GLY A 92 5.02 5.66 -4.02
C GLY A 92 6.14 6.45 -3.37
N HIS A 93 6.16 7.76 -3.62
CA HIS A 93 7.07 8.67 -2.97
C HIS A 93 6.60 9.06 -1.57
N GLY A 94 7.53 9.50 -0.76
CA GLY A 94 7.27 10.09 0.55
C GLY A 94 8.29 11.16 0.87
N SER A 95 7.92 12.10 1.71
CA SER A 95 8.72 13.23 2.17
C SER A 95 8.70 13.35 3.69
N PRO A 96 9.67 14.08 4.30
CA PRO A 96 9.81 14.11 5.76
C PRO A 96 8.73 14.93 6.49
N GLY A 97 7.83 15.62 5.77
CA GLY A 97 6.93 16.60 6.36
C GLY A 97 7.66 17.90 6.75
N ASP A 98 6.89 18.93 7.09
CA ASP A 98 7.44 20.26 7.40
C ASP A 98 8.27 20.30 8.71
N ASP A 99 7.95 19.42 9.65
CA ASP A 99 8.65 19.26 10.94
C ASP A 99 9.88 18.33 10.86
N GLY A 100 10.13 17.74 9.68
CA GLY A 100 11.24 16.83 9.41
C GLY A 100 11.04 15.39 9.93
N GLY A 101 9.87 15.02 10.46
CA GLY A 101 9.64 13.68 11.01
C GLY A 101 8.20 13.15 10.96
N SER A 102 7.20 14.01 10.75
CA SER A 102 5.81 13.55 10.65
C SER A 102 5.53 12.73 9.38
N GLY A 103 6.25 13.02 8.30
CA GLY A 103 6.11 12.30 7.04
C GLY A 103 4.87 12.69 6.22
N CYS A 104 5.00 12.52 4.91
CA CYS A 104 3.89 12.66 3.95
C CYS A 104 3.99 11.56 2.90
N LEU A 105 2.87 11.09 2.41
CA LEU A 105 2.78 10.18 1.27
C LEU A 105 2.41 10.99 0.03
N ASN A 106 3.37 11.16 -0.88
CA ASN A 106 3.19 11.94 -2.10
C ASN A 106 2.64 11.00 -3.19
N TRP A 107 1.47 11.30 -3.73
CA TRP A 107 0.81 10.40 -4.67
C TRP A 107 0.51 11.03 -6.04
N SER A 108 0.67 12.36 -6.13
CA SER A 108 0.77 13.08 -7.41
C SER A 108 1.82 14.19 -7.30
N SER A 109 2.00 14.99 -8.35
CA SER A 109 2.93 16.12 -8.33
C SER A 109 2.51 17.22 -7.36
N ASP A 110 1.22 17.34 -7.08
CA ASP A 110 0.62 18.47 -6.39
C ASP A 110 -0.20 18.05 -5.16
N GLU A 111 -0.30 16.75 -4.88
CA GLU A 111 -1.13 16.19 -3.82
C GLU A 111 -0.32 15.26 -2.92
N GLU A 112 -0.51 15.41 -1.62
CA GLU A 112 0.09 14.57 -0.59
C GLU A 112 -0.91 14.23 0.52
N LEU A 113 -0.74 13.07 1.13
CA LEU A 113 -1.42 12.68 2.35
C LEU A 113 -0.45 12.89 3.52
N SER A 114 -0.61 13.98 4.26
CA SER A 114 0.18 14.24 5.45
C SER A 114 -0.13 13.24 6.57
N ALA A 115 0.79 13.08 7.52
CA ALA A 115 0.56 12.23 8.69
C ALA A 115 -0.71 12.65 9.46
N ASP A 116 -0.94 13.94 9.65
CA ASP A 116 -2.12 14.44 10.35
C ASP A 116 -3.42 14.04 9.63
N ALA A 117 -3.49 14.28 8.30
CA ALA A 117 -4.65 13.90 7.48
C ALA A 117 -4.86 12.38 7.48
N ALA A 118 -3.78 11.59 7.38
CA ALA A 118 -3.85 10.14 7.48
C ALA A 118 -4.39 9.68 8.85
N GLY A 119 -3.96 10.33 9.93
CA GLY A 119 -4.45 10.04 11.29
C GLY A 119 -5.93 10.39 11.47
N GLU A 120 -6.39 11.52 10.92
CA GLU A 120 -7.81 11.89 10.91
C GLU A 120 -8.63 10.86 10.13
N LEU A 121 -8.20 10.51 8.92
CA LEU A 121 -8.84 9.51 8.07
C LEU A 121 -8.98 8.15 8.78
N LEU A 122 -7.92 7.65 9.41
CA LEU A 122 -7.97 6.38 10.13
C LEU A 122 -8.94 6.40 11.30
N ARG A 123 -8.94 7.48 12.09
CA ARG A 123 -9.88 7.65 13.22
C ARG A 123 -11.32 7.74 12.74
N GLU A 124 -11.58 8.48 11.69
CA GLU A 124 -12.90 8.61 11.09
C GLU A 124 -13.40 7.26 10.55
N ALA A 125 -12.60 6.57 9.74
CA ALA A 125 -12.93 5.25 9.20
C ALA A 125 -13.20 4.23 10.31
N SER A 126 -12.43 4.23 11.39
CA SER A 126 -12.66 3.39 12.55
C SER A 126 -13.95 3.74 13.27
N SER A 127 -14.25 5.04 13.46
CA SER A 127 -15.48 5.51 14.13
C SER A 127 -16.75 5.24 13.33
N GLU A 128 -16.68 5.27 12.00
CA GLU A 128 -17.76 4.92 11.09
C GLU A 128 -17.91 3.40 10.90
N GLY A 129 -17.00 2.59 11.48
CA GLY A 129 -17.04 1.15 11.37
C GLY A 129 -16.78 0.63 9.96
N ARG A 130 -15.83 1.22 9.26
CA ARG A 130 -15.50 0.86 7.88
C ARG A 130 -14.69 -0.43 7.76
N PHE A 131 -14.21 -0.97 8.87
CA PHE A 131 -13.49 -2.24 8.89
C PHE A 131 -13.61 -2.92 10.26
N ARG A 132 -13.46 -4.24 10.27
CA ARG A 132 -13.17 -5.03 11.47
C ARG A 132 -11.70 -4.90 11.83
N LYS A 133 -10.84 -5.09 10.83
CA LYS A 133 -9.38 -4.94 10.89
C LYS A 133 -8.85 -4.34 9.59
N MET A 134 -7.82 -3.54 9.74
CA MET A 134 -7.10 -2.95 8.61
C MET A 134 -5.62 -3.27 8.71
N LEU A 135 -5.06 -3.80 7.63
CA LEU A 135 -3.62 -3.92 7.43
C LEU A 135 -3.17 -2.87 6.42
N TRP A 136 -2.41 -1.89 6.88
CA TRP A 136 -1.84 -0.86 6.02
C TRP A 136 -0.36 -1.13 5.80
N LEU A 137 0.02 -1.46 4.57
CA LEU A 137 1.39 -1.70 4.12
C LEU A 137 1.86 -0.49 3.30
N ILE A 138 2.91 0.20 3.76
CA ILE A 138 3.39 1.44 3.15
C ILE A 138 4.82 1.28 2.65
N GLU A 139 5.00 1.28 1.32
CA GLU A 139 6.28 1.39 0.64
C GLU A 139 6.49 2.84 0.20
N ALA A 140 7.13 3.64 1.03
CA ALA A 140 7.52 5.01 0.74
C ALA A 140 8.70 5.44 1.62
N CYS A 141 9.46 6.43 1.17
CA CYS A 141 10.41 7.14 2.00
C CYS A 141 9.69 7.81 3.18
N TYR A 142 10.32 7.89 4.34
CA TYR A 142 9.77 8.53 5.56
C TYR A 142 8.43 7.98 6.03
N SER A 143 8.04 6.81 5.53
CA SER A 143 6.72 6.21 5.76
C SER A 143 6.42 5.92 7.23
N GLY A 144 7.45 5.77 8.06
CA GLY A 144 7.29 5.60 9.50
C GLY A 144 6.58 6.77 10.18
N GLY A 145 6.77 8.00 9.70
CA GLY A 145 6.05 9.18 10.21
C GLY A 145 4.54 9.06 10.03
N VAL A 146 4.10 8.61 8.84
CA VAL A 146 2.69 8.32 8.58
C VAL A 146 2.23 7.06 9.34
N GLY A 147 3.08 6.04 9.44
CA GLY A 147 2.74 4.82 10.20
C GLY A 147 2.41 5.08 11.67
N GLN A 148 3.11 6.01 12.32
CA GLN A 148 2.92 6.37 13.74
C GLN A 148 1.50 6.85 14.06
N VAL A 149 0.79 7.50 13.11
CA VAL A 149 -0.54 8.04 13.38
C VAL A 149 -1.61 6.97 13.53
N SER A 150 -1.29 5.72 13.21
CA SER A 150 -2.15 4.56 13.48
C SER A 150 -2.22 4.19 14.96
N GLU A 151 -1.27 4.66 15.79
CA GLU A 151 -1.24 4.34 17.21
C GLU A 151 -2.52 4.79 17.93
N GLY A 152 -3.14 3.87 18.66
CA GLY A 152 -4.39 4.10 19.36
C GLY A 152 -5.65 3.90 18.52
N VAL A 153 -5.56 3.68 17.22
CA VAL A 153 -6.74 3.41 16.36
C VAL A 153 -7.10 1.92 16.43
N PRO A 154 -8.28 1.55 16.96
CA PRO A 154 -8.65 0.15 17.11
C PRO A 154 -8.67 -0.61 15.78
N GLY A 155 -8.08 -1.81 15.76
CA GLY A 155 -8.13 -2.72 14.61
C GLY A 155 -7.19 -2.36 13.45
N VAL A 156 -6.42 -1.27 13.52
CA VAL A 156 -5.44 -0.90 12.50
C VAL A 156 -4.06 -1.46 12.86
N LEU A 157 -3.39 -2.10 11.89
CA LEU A 157 -1.97 -2.43 11.93
C LEU A 157 -1.28 -1.76 10.75
N CYS A 158 -0.21 -1.03 11.01
CA CYS A 158 0.59 -0.41 9.96
C CYS A 158 2.01 -1.00 9.93
N ILE A 159 2.48 -1.39 8.73
CA ILE A 159 3.87 -1.82 8.50
C ILE A 159 4.45 -0.93 7.40
N THR A 160 5.59 -0.29 7.67
CA THR A 160 6.21 0.68 6.78
C THR A 160 7.60 0.24 6.34
N ALA A 161 7.99 0.60 5.12
CA ALA A 161 9.28 0.23 4.53
C ALA A 161 10.48 1.00 5.08
N ALA A 162 10.23 2.13 5.76
CA ALA A 162 11.26 3.00 6.31
C ALA A 162 10.80 3.58 7.66
N ASP A 163 11.75 4.00 8.48
CA ASP A 163 11.47 4.78 9.68
C ASP A 163 11.08 6.24 9.31
N PRO A 164 10.71 7.11 10.29
CA PRO A 164 10.30 8.48 10.02
C PRO A 164 11.40 9.38 9.42
N TYR A 165 12.67 8.97 9.47
CA TYR A 165 13.81 9.84 9.18
C TYR A 165 14.68 9.36 8.02
N GLU A 166 14.24 8.33 7.30
CA GLU A 166 15.04 7.74 6.22
C GLU A 166 14.24 7.48 4.95
N THR A 167 14.97 7.17 3.88
CA THR A 167 14.37 6.77 2.60
C THR A 167 14.26 5.26 2.48
N SER A 168 13.17 4.77 1.91
CA SER A 168 13.06 3.39 1.44
C SER A 168 13.99 3.11 0.25
N LYS A 169 14.18 1.84 -0.13
CA LYS A 169 15.21 1.45 -1.10
C LYS A 169 14.64 0.77 -2.32
N ALA A 170 15.09 1.25 -3.48
CA ALA A 170 14.86 0.58 -4.75
C ALA A 170 15.54 -0.79 -4.81
N ASP A 171 15.01 -1.67 -5.63
CA ASP A 171 15.45 -3.04 -5.85
C ASP A 171 15.37 -3.40 -7.33
N VAL A 172 16.10 -4.45 -7.73
CA VAL A 172 16.10 -5.00 -9.09
C VAL A 172 16.48 -3.96 -10.16
N TRP A 173 17.78 -3.71 -10.31
CA TRP A 173 18.28 -2.85 -11.37
C TRP A 173 18.25 -3.58 -12.73
N SER A 174 17.54 -3.02 -13.71
CA SER A 174 17.62 -3.47 -15.10
C SER A 174 18.80 -2.82 -15.82
N THR A 175 19.76 -3.64 -16.24
CA THR A 175 20.90 -3.16 -17.04
C THR A 175 20.48 -2.83 -18.47
N ALA A 176 19.41 -3.45 -18.96
CA ALA A 176 18.89 -3.21 -20.30
C ALA A 176 18.14 -1.87 -20.41
N LEU A 177 17.36 -1.53 -19.37
CA LEU A 177 16.54 -0.32 -19.33
C LEU A 177 17.19 0.84 -18.59
N GLN A 178 18.26 0.59 -17.81
CA GLN A 178 18.95 1.56 -16.96
C GLN A 178 18.01 2.21 -15.92
N VAL A 179 17.10 1.41 -15.35
CA VAL A 179 16.13 1.83 -14.33
C VAL A 179 16.02 0.80 -13.21
N TRP A 180 15.59 1.24 -12.05
CA TRP A 180 15.11 0.37 -10.99
C TRP A 180 13.70 -0.11 -11.31
N MET A 181 13.44 -1.42 -11.15
CA MET A 181 12.19 -2.04 -11.54
C MET A 181 11.26 -2.37 -10.36
N SER A 182 11.77 -2.31 -9.13
CA SER A 182 11.03 -2.63 -7.93
C SER A 182 11.59 -1.90 -6.71
N ASN A 183 10.95 -2.08 -5.57
CA ASN A 183 11.42 -1.65 -4.25
C ASN A 183 11.67 -2.86 -3.37
N ARG A 184 12.65 -2.78 -2.46
CA ARG A 184 13.08 -3.91 -1.63
C ARG A 184 11.96 -4.45 -0.74
N PHE A 185 11.21 -3.57 -0.08
CA PHE A 185 10.06 -3.97 0.74
C PHE A 185 9.00 -4.69 -0.08
N THR A 186 8.62 -4.13 -1.23
CA THR A 186 7.62 -4.73 -2.14
C THR A 186 8.07 -6.07 -2.68
N SER A 187 9.35 -6.23 -3.07
CA SER A 187 9.90 -7.51 -3.51
C SER A 187 9.81 -8.56 -2.42
N THR A 188 10.24 -8.21 -1.18
CA THR A 188 10.18 -9.12 -0.03
C THR A 188 8.74 -9.49 0.34
N LEU A 189 7.81 -8.53 0.28
CA LEU A 189 6.38 -8.78 0.50
C LEU A 189 5.83 -9.78 -0.53
N HIS A 190 6.10 -9.54 -1.81
CA HIS A 190 5.69 -10.43 -2.90
C HIS A 190 6.23 -11.86 -2.72
N GLU A 191 7.52 -12.02 -2.42
CA GLU A 191 8.15 -13.31 -2.15
C GLU A 191 7.53 -14.02 -0.93
N SER A 192 7.17 -13.26 0.11
CA SER A 192 6.54 -13.78 1.31
C SER A 192 5.16 -14.35 1.02
N ILE A 193 4.34 -13.62 0.25
CA ILE A 193 3.00 -14.04 -0.19
C ILE A 193 3.11 -15.29 -1.08
N ALA A 194 4.01 -15.27 -2.06
CA ALA A 194 4.19 -16.37 -3.00
C ALA A 194 4.65 -17.66 -2.30
N SER A 195 5.46 -17.55 -1.23
CA SER A 195 5.96 -18.70 -0.49
C SER A 195 5.00 -19.24 0.56
N ASN A 196 4.22 -18.37 1.19
CA ASN A 196 3.24 -18.74 2.21
C ASN A 196 2.19 -17.62 2.37
N PRO A 197 1.05 -17.68 1.66
CA PRO A 197 -0.01 -16.68 1.79
C PRO A 197 -0.64 -16.64 3.19
N GLU A 198 -0.58 -17.75 3.95
CA GLU A 198 -1.07 -17.86 5.32
C GLU A 198 -0.01 -17.50 6.38
N ILE A 199 1.02 -16.77 6.00
CA ILE A 199 2.06 -16.33 6.93
C ILE A 199 1.45 -15.49 8.06
N SER A 200 1.84 -15.76 9.33
CA SER A 200 1.43 -14.91 10.44
C SER A 200 1.92 -13.47 10.26
N LEU A 201 1.16 -12.48 10.72
CA LEU A 201 1.58 -11.06 10.60
C LEU A 201 2.89 -10.80 11.33
N ARG A 202 3.16 -11.55 12.42
CA ARG A 202 4.45 -11.53 13.11
C ARG A 202 5.59 -11.98 12.18
N ASP A 203 5.43 -13.14 11.54
CA ASP A 203 6.50 -13.71 10.72
C ASP A 203 6.65 -12.93 9.41
N LEU A 204 5.56 -12.36 8.87
CA LEU A 204 5.61 -11.40 7.78
C LEU A 204 6.46 -10.18 8.17
N TYR A 205 6.17 -9.54 9.32
CA TYR A 205 6.98 -8.43 9.80
C TYR A 205 8.46 -8.79 9.93
N TYR A 206 8.78 -9.95 10.53
CA TYR A 206 10.18 -10.38 10.65
C TYR A 206 10.86 -10.62 9.29
N ARG A 207 10.16 -11.20 8.33
CA ARG A 207 10.70 -11.35 6.97
C ARG A 207 10.96 -10.00 6.31
N LEU A 208 10.01 -9.09 6.39
CA LEU A 208 10.17 -7.73 5.88
C LEU A 208 11.34 -7.02 6.57
N PHE A 209 11.41 -7.07 7.91
CA PHE A 209 12.47 -6.45 8.70
C PHE A 209 13.87 -6.98 8.36
N ILE A 210 14.04 -8.28 8.19
CA ILE A 210 15.35 -8.89 7.92
C ILE A 210 15.78 -8.69 6.47
N ASN A 211 14.86 -8.74 5.51
CA ASN A 211 15.20 -8.78 4.08
C ASN A 211 15.08 -7.41 3.38
N THR A 212 14.46 -6.42 3.99
CA THR A 212 14.46 -5.04 3.48
C THR A 212 15.75 -4.34 3.87
N VAL A 213 16.82 -4.67 3.16
CA VAL A 213 18.15 -4.15 3.47
C VAL A 213 18.28 -2.69 3.05
N GLY A 214 18.79 -1.86 3.96
CA GLY A 214 19.12 -0.45 3.69
C GLY A 214 18.06 0.55 4.15
N SER A 215 16.94 0.09 4.69
CA SER A 215 15.98 0.87 5.48
C SER A 215 15.45 0.05 6.64
N HIS A 216 14.82 0.70 7.63
CA HIS A 216 14.29 0.06 8.82
C HIS A 216 12.77 -0.11 8.70
N VAL A 217 12.35 -1.35 8.45
CA VAL A 217 10.92 -1.69 8.47
C VAL A 217 10.38 -1.51 9.85
N MET A 218 9.30 -0.72 9.98
CA MET A 218 8.65 -0.46 11.25
C MET A 218 7.26 -1.10 11.29
N ILE A 219 6.77 -1.35 12.49
CA ILE A 219 5.41 -1.84 12.75
C ILE A 219 4.80 -0.99 13.85
N TYR A 220 3.55 -0.56 13.65
CA TYR A 220 2.86 0.35 14.54
C TYR A 220 1.51 -0.21 14.97
N ASN A 221 1.06 0.22 16.14
CA ASN A 221 -0.26 -0.07 16.72
C ASN A 221 -0.52 -1.54 17.06
N THR A 222 0.51 -2.29 17.36
CA THR A 222 0.39 -3.72 17.69
C THR A 222 -0.49 -3.97 18.93
N ALA A 223 -0.53 -3.01 19.88
CA ALA A 223 -1.31 -3.13 21.11
C ALA A 223 -2.83 -3.03 20.89
N ASN A 224 -3.29 -2.40 19.83
CA ASN A 224 -4.70 -2.14 19.54
C ASN A 224 -5.25 -2.98 18.37
N TYR A 225 -4.41 -3.86 17.81
CA TYR A 225 -4.78 -4.67 16.64
C TYR A 225 -5.25 -6.07 17.02
N GLY A 226 -4.51 -6.78 17.82
CA GLY A 226 -4.76 -8.18 18.19
C GLY A 226 -3.48 -9.00 18.23
N SER A 227 -3.60 -10.32 18.12
CA SER A 227 -2.47 -11.22 18.22
C SER A 227 -1.78 -11.42 16.87
N LEU A 228 -0.62 -10.83 16.68
CA LEU A 228 0.18 -11.02 15.46
C LEU A 228 0.64 -12.47 15.24
N TYR A 229 0.54 -13.33 16.26
CA TYR A 229 0.89 -14.76 16.18
C TYR A 229 -0.20 -15.59 15.49
N SER A 230 -1.46 -15.25 15.75
CA SER A 230 -2.63 -15.99 15.25
C SER A 230 -3.28 -15.33 14.03
N GLU A 231 -3.10 -14.03 13.86
CA GLU A 231 -3.59 -13.31 12.69
C GLU A 231 -2.65 -13.54 11.51
N THR A 232 -3.20 -13.83 10.35
CA THR A 232 -2.41 -14.14 9.14
C THR A 232 -2.66 -13.15 8.02
N LEU A 233 -1.72 -13.06 7.10
CA LEU A 233 -1.92 -12.31 5.88
C LEU A 233 -3.04 -12.91 5.01
N GLY A 234 -3.27 -14.23 5.12
CA GLY A 234 -4.34 -14.94 4.43
C GLY A 234 -5.72 -14.38 4.72
N GLU A 235 -5.96 -13.85 5.94
CA GLU A 235 -7.22 -13.19 6.30
C GLU A 235 -7.55 -11.94 5.45
N TYR A 236 -6.54 -11.41 4.73
CA TYR A 236 -6.65 -10.27 3.81
C TYR A 236 -6.51 -10.67 2.35
N LEU A 237 -6.16 -11.91 2.06
CA LEU A 237 -5.94 -12.43 0.70
C LEU A 237 -6.96 -13.51 0.33
N ALA A 238 -7.72 -14.02 1.29
CA ALA A 238 -8.77 -14.99 1.06
C ALA A 238 -10.11 -14.28 0.85
N LEU A 239 -10.87 -14.76 -0.12
CA LEU A 239 -12.29 -14.39 -0.21
C LEU A 239 -13.02 -14.99 0.99
N PRO A 240 -14.03 -14.28 1.52
CA PRO A 240 -14.84 -14.76 2.63
C PRO A 240 -15.61 -16.04 2.30
#